data_c09d1f49670539919a22e3a7072fc79b
#
_entry.id   c09d1f49670539919a22e3a7072fc79b
#
_cell.length_a   1.000
_cell.length_b   1.000
_cell.length_c   1.000
_cell.angle_alpha   90.00
_cell.angle_beta   90.00
_cell.angle_gamma   90.00
#
_symmetry.space_group_name_H-M   'P 1'
#
loop_
_entity.id
_entity.type
_entity.pdbx_description
1 polymer ?
#
loop_
_entity_poly.entity_id
_entity_poly.type
_entity_poly.pdbx_seq_one_letter_code
_entity_poly.pdbx_strand_id
1 'polypeptide(L)'
;MKASRFTEEQIIGILREQEAGAKTADVCRTHGISSATFYKWKARYGGLDVSDAKRLKSLEDENAKLKKLLAEAMLDNAMLKDIAFKKMVTPAARREAVVHLRVAYEVSERRACSTLGTDRTSTRYRSRRPDDAAVRVRLRELASIRRRFGYRRLHILLRREGIIMNHKKLRRLYREERLQVRRRGGRKRALGTRMPMTIPQAPNHRWSLDFLSDALADGRRFRILAIVDDFTRECLALVADISLPGLRVVRELDALIAGRGRPAMMVSDNGTELTSMAMLRWAHEHRIEWHYIAPGKPQQNAFVESFNGRLRDELLNETLFTSLTHARAALLAWKDDYNTVRPHSGLGNLAPSIFAELSAPGLQRDGALRYTAGSAPHPVASPSQQGSNQPGTLFIAG
;
A
#
# COMPACT_ATOMS: atom_id res chain seq x y z
N MET A 1 27.43 46.56 -28.08
CA MET A 1 28.56 47.05 -28.89
C MET A 1 28.14 48.37 -29.53
N LYS A 2 28.98 49.41 -29.49
CA LYS A 2 28.69 50.66 -30.22
C LYS A 2 28.72 50.33 -31.70
N ALA A 3 27.70 50.80 -32.47
CA ALA A 3 27.68 50.65 -33.91
C ALA A 3 28.94 51.34 -34.52
N SER A 4 29.54 50.66 -35.48
CA SER A 4 30.69 51.25 -36.16
C SER A 4 30.28 52.50 -36.95
N ARG A 5 31.09 53.53 -36.98
CA ARG A 5 30.81 54.77 -37.65
C ARG A 5 30.71 54.62 -39.18
N PHE A 6 31.32 53.55 -39.74
CA PHE A 6 31.39 53.25 -41.15
C PHE A 6 30.78 51.88 -41.43
N THR A 7 30.03 51.75 -42.53
CA THR A 7 29.54 50.50 -43.09
C THR A 7 30.70 49.75 -43.78
N GLU A 8 30.55 48.40 -43.95
CA GLU A 8 31.57 47.60 -44.68
C GLU A 8 31.78 48.12 -46.10
N GLU A 9 30.71 48.59 -46.77
CA GLU A 9 30.81 49.21 -48.11
C GLU A 9 31.66 50.46 -48.11
N GLN A 10 31.47 51.35 -47.10
CA GLN A 10 32.29 52.54 -46.93
C GLN A 10 33.75 52.21 -46.63
N ILE A 11 33.99 51.18 -45.78
CA ILE A 11 35.34 50.77 -45.48
C ILE A 11 36.08 50.23 -46.71
N ILE A 12 35.40 49.40 -47.52
CA ILE A 12 36.00 48.87 -48.75
C ILE A 12 36.24 50.00 -49.78
N GLY A 13 35.27 50.94 -49.88
CA GLY A 13 35.47 52.15 -50.69
C GLY A 13 36.72 52.95 -50.34
N ILE A 14 36.94 53.18 -49.03
CA ILE A 14 38.13 53.87 -48.47
C ILE A 14 39.41 53.09 -48.74
N LEU A 15 39.37 51.78 -48.66
CA LEU A 15 40.55 50.92 -48.96
C LEU A 15 40.90 50.93 -50.44
N ARG A 16 39.88 50.92 -51.35
CA ARG A 16 40.07 51.03 -52.81
C ARG A 16 40.67 52.36 -53.23
N GLU A 17 40.40 53.50 -52.56
CA GLU A 17 41.08 54.76 -52.81
C GLU A 17 42.58 54.67 -52.64
N GLN A 18 43.06 53.93 -51.61
CA GLN A 18 44.45 53.75 -51.40
C GLN A 18 45.05 52.74 -52.43
N GLU A 19 44.34 51.69 -52.82
CA GLU A 19 44.74 50.75 -53.87
C GLU A 19 44.84 51.40 -55.23
N ALA A 20 44.01 52.43 -55.46
CA ALA A 20 44.08 53.32 -56.69
C ALA A 20 45.26 54.31 -56.72
N GLY A 21 46.10 54.27 -55.67
CA GLY A 21 47.35 55.08 -55.64
C GLY A 21 47.34 56.25 -54.66
N ALA A 22 46.26 56.52 -53.90
CA ALA A 22 46.22 57.60 -52.92
C ALA A 22 47.14 57.24 -51.69
N LYS A 23 47.88 58.26 -51.19
CA LYS A 23 48.70 58.08 -49.99
C LYS A 23 47.84 57.80 -48.75
N THR A 24 48.18 56.80 -47.95
CA THR A 24 47.44 56.39 -46.76
C THR A 24 47.18 57.55 -45.78
N ALA A 25 48.11 58.51 -45.66
CA ALA A 25 47.99 59.67 -44.77
C ALA A 25 46.90 60.59 -45.22
N ASP A 26 46.72 60.77 -46.52
CA ASP A 26 45.70 61.69 -47.11
C ASP A 26 44.30 61.06 -47.02
N VAL A 27 44.18 59.72 -47.30
CA VAL A 27 42.93 58.96 -47.13
C VAL A 27 42.46 58.99 -45.66
N CYS A 28 43.40 58.81 -44.72
CA CYS A 28 43.08 58.90 -43.32
C CYS A 28 42.58 60.30 -42.87
N ARG A 29 43.16 61.35 -43.42
CA ARG A 29 42.76 62.75 -43.14
C ARG A 29 41.36 63.05 -43.73
N THR A 30 41.12 62.66 -44.96
CA THR A 30 39.85 62.83 -45.65
C THR A 30 38.66 62.20 -44.97
N HIS A 31 38.85 60.95 -44.48
CA HIS A 31 37.77 60.16 -43.84
C HIS A 31 37.74 60.30 -42.35
N GLY A 32 38.68 61.06 -41.73
CA GLY A 32 38.77 61.27 -40.27
C GLY A 32 39.01 60.02 -39.47
N ILE A 33 39.87 59.15 -39.98
CA ILE A 33 40.27 57.88 -39.33
C ILE A 33 41.73 57.88 -38.99
N SER A 34 42.10 57.13 -37.96
CA SER A 34 43.52 56.94 -37.60
C SER A 34 44.19 55.93 -38.53
N SER A 35 45.50 56.12 -38.75
CA SER A 35 46.29 55.12 -39.53
C SER A 35 46.17 53.70 -38.95
N ALA A 36 46.14 53.57 -37.62
CA ALA A 36 45.94 52.30 -36.96
C ALA A 36 44.57 51.62 -37.31
N THR A 37 43.54 52.46 -37.43
CA THR A 37 42.21 51.98 -37.84
C THR A 37 42.20 51.55 -39.31
N PHE A 38 42.87 52.33 -40.19
CA PHE A 38 43.01 52.01 -41.61
C PHE A 38 43.74 50.64 -41.78
N TYR A 39 44.86 50.40 -41.12
CA TYR A 39 45.58 49.14 -41.25
C TYR A 39 44.79 47.96 -40.64
N LYS A 40 44.00 48.15 -39.58
CA LYS A 40 43.07 47.13 -39.09
C LYS A 40 42.03 46.80 -40.14
N TRP A 41 41.48 47.78 -40.83
CA TRP A 41 40.54 47.60 -41.92
C TRP A 41 41.23 46.90 -43.10
N LYS A 42 42.44 47.27 -43.50
CA LYS A 42 43.19 46.68 -44.58
C LYS A 42 43.52 45.21 -44.28
N ALA A 43 43.87 44.84 -43.04
CA ALA A 43 44.12 43.47 -42.66
C ALA A 43 42.83 42.59 -42.70
N ARG A 44 41.65 43.20 -42.50
CA ARG A 44 40.37 42.46 -42.47
C ARG A 44 39.63 42.46 -43.80
N TYR A 45 39.72 43.53 -44.57
CA TYR A 45 38.89 43.73 -45.77
C TYR A 45 39.72 44.00 -47.03
N GLY A 46 41.05 44.07 -46.95
CA GLY A 46 41.90 44.29 -48.10
C GLY A 46 41.80 43.18 -49.13
N GLY A 47 41.56 43.53 -50.37
CA GLY A 47 41.38 42.58 -51.47
C GLY A 47 39.98 41.93 -51.55
N LEU A 48 39.05 42.31 -50.66
CA LEU A 48 37.68 41.82 -50.68
C LEU A 48 36.75 42.74 -51.46
N ASP A 49 35.81 42.13 -52.21
CA ASP A 49 34.69 42.89 -52.78
C ASP A 49 33.61 43.12 -51.72
N VAL A 50 32.72 44.08 -51.99
CA VAL A 50 31.57 44.39 -51.09
C VAL A 50 30.68 43.17 -50.86
N SER A 51 30.51 42.34 -51.91
CA SER A 51 29.79 41.07 -51.82
C SER A 51 30.45 40.05 -50.86
N ASP A 52 31.77 39.96 -50.91
CA ASP A 52 32.56 39.06 -50.06
C ASP A 52 32.56 39.48 -48.59
N ALA A 53 32.64 40.80 -48.34
CA ALA A 53 32.55 41.34 -46.98
C ALA A 53 31.15 41.10 -46.36
N LYS A 54 30.09 41.24 -47.13
CA LYS A 54 28.72 40.91 -46.68
C LYS A 54 28.60 39.41 -46.39
N ARG A 55 29.15 38.58 -47.25
CA ARG A 55 29.15 37.11 -47.06
C ARG A 55 29.96 36.72 -45.84
N LEU A 56 31.15 37.32 -45.64
CA LEU A 56 31.99 37.03 -44.44
C LEU A 56 31.24 37.38 -43.15
N LYS A 57 30.57 38.52 -43.09
CA LYS A 57 29.77 38.90 -41.93
C LYS A 57 28.62 37.95 -41.67
N SER A 58 27.89 37.56 -42.71
CA SER A 58 26.80 36.57 -42.59
C SER A 58 27.31 35.27 -42.04
N LEU A 59 28.47 34.79 -42.50
CA LEU A 59 29.11 33.54 -42.01
C LEU A 59 29.62 33.70 -40.55
N GLU A 60 30.16 34.84 -40.18
CA GLU A 60 30.55 35.15 -38.80
C GLU A 60 29.34 35.14 -37.86
N ASP A 61 28.22 35.79 -38.24
CA ASP A 61 26.99 35.79 -37.48
C ASP A 61 26.37 34.38 -37.35
N GLU A 62 26.37 33.62 -38.45
CA GLU A 62 25.92 32.23 -38.45
C GLU A 62 26.80 31.34 -37.55
N ASN A 63 28.13 31.48 -37.65
CA ASN A 63 29.06 30.75 -36.81
C ASN A 63 28.89 31.08 -35.33
N ALA A 64 28.67 32.36 -34.98
CA ALA A 64 28.38 32.78 -33.62
C ALA A 64 27.07 32.15 -33.10
N LYS A 65 26.01 32.12 -33.96
CA LYS A 65 24.73 31.48 -33.65
C LYS A 65 24.87 29.97 -33.45
N LEU A 66 25.59 29.32 -34.35
CA LEU A 66 25.84 27.89 -34.28
C LEU A 66 26.64 27.51 -33.04
N LYS A 67 27.69 28.23 -32.69
CA LYS A 67 28.48 28.02 -31.46
C LYS A 67 27.61 28.17 -30.21
N LYS A 68 26.71 29.16 -30.18
CA LYS A 68 25.77 29.34 -29.08
C LYS A 68 24.80 28.16 -28.96
N LEU A 69 24.19 27.73 -30.06
CA LEU A 69 23.27 26.59 -30.10
C LEU A 69 23.97 25.31 -29.70
N LEU A 70 25.21 25.09 -30.13
CA LEU A 70 25.99 23.92 -29.76
C LEU A 70 26.27 23.91 -28.25
N ALA A 71 26.70 25.03 -27.66
CA ALA A 71 26.94 25.13 -26.22
C ALA A 71 25.65 24.87 -25.42
N GLU A 72 24.51 25.40 -25.87
CA GLU A 72 23.21 25.14 -25.25
C GLU A 72 22.83 23.66 -25.34
N ALA A 73 23.00 23.02 -26.49
CA ALA A 73 22.70 21.61 -26.70
C ALA A 73 23.62 20.69 -25.88
N MET A 74 24.90 21.03 -25.78
CA MET A 74 25.86 20.27 -24.95
C MET A 74 25.49 20.34 -23.46
N LEU A 75 25.08 21.50 -22.96
CA LEU A 75 24.64 21.69 -21.59
C LEU A 75 23.35 20.89 -21.31
N ASP A 76 22.38 20.95 -22.21
CA ASP A 76 21.11 20.19 -22.06
C ASP A 76 21.39 18.67 -22.10
N ASN A 77 22.29 18.21 -22.94
CA ASN A 77 22.70 16.79 -23.00
C ASN A 77 23.40 16.36 -21.70
N ALA A 78 24.28 17.19 -21.14
CA ALA A 78 24.94 16.92 -19.86
C ALA A 78 23.92 16.80 -18.73
N MET A 79 22.96 17.74 -18.64
CA MET A 79 21.88 17.73 -17.67
C MET A 79 21.01 16.46 -17.80
N LEU A 80 20.65 16.06 -19.02
CA LEU A 80 19.85 14.86 -19.28
C LEU A 80 20.60 13.58 -18.93
N LYS A 81 21.90 13.50 -19.24
CA LYS A 81 22.73 12.33 -18.86
C LYS A 81 22.84 12.16 -17.34
N ASP A 82 23.03 13.26 -16.60
CA ASP A 82 23.14 13.23 -15.14
C ASP A 82 21.88 12.67 -14.46
N ILE A 83 20.72 12.94 -15.03
CA ILE A 83 19.44 12.48 -14.47
C ILE A 83 18.88 11.21 -15.13
N ALA A 84 19.49 10.69 -16.19
CA ALA A 84 19.00 9.51 -16.93
C ALA A 84 18.83 8.27 -16.04
N PHE A 85 19.66 8.12 -15.02
CA PHE A 85 19.61 7.01 -14.07
C PHE A 85 18.54 7.19 -12.96
N LYS A 86 17.96 8.37 -12.82
CA LYS A 86 16.96 8.66 -11.78
C LYS A 86 15.56 8.35 -12.30
N LYS A 87 14.83 7.44 -11.64
CA LYS A 87 13.43 7.14 -11.97
C LYS A 87 12.51 8.35 -11.67
N MET A 88 12.25 9.19 -12.63
CA MET A 88 11.42 10.40 -12.52
C MET A 88 9.92 10.12 -12.72
N VAL A 89 9.41 9.02 -12.16
CA VAL A 89 8.01 8.60 -12.34
C VAL A 89 7.05 9.47 -11.51
N THR A 90 7.49 10.02 -10.39
CA THR A 90 6.62 10.78 -9.48
C THR A 90 6.85 12.30 -9.61
N PRO A 91 5.80 13.13 -9.35
CA PRO A 91 5.96 14.58 -9.32
C PRO A 91 6.99 15.07 -8.28
N ALA A 92 7.20 14.33 -7.19
CA ALA A 92 8.23 14.63 -6.20
C ALA A 92 9.63 14.43 -6.78
N ALA A 93 9.90 13.28 -7.40
CA ALA A 93 11.19 13.00 -8.04
C ALA A 93 11.54 14.01 -9.13
N ARG A 94 10.53 14.46 -9.92
CA ARG A 94 10.73 15.53 -10.92
C ARG A 94 11.12 16.86 -10.29
N ARG A 95 10.51 17.24 -9.17
CA ARG A 95 10.87 18.45 -8.42
C ARG A 95 12.30 18.39 -7.89
N GLU A 96 12.67 17.27 -7.31
CA GLU A 96 14.04 17.03 -6.82
C GLU A 96 15.07 17.10 -7.96
N ALA A 97 14.75 16.55 -9.13
CA ALA A 97 15.58 16.63 -10.32
C ALA A 97 15.75 18.08 -10.79
N VAL A 98 14.69 18.89 -10.80
CA VAL A 98 14.78 20.33 -11.14
C VAL A 98 15.68 21.07 -10.15
N VAL A 99 15.52 20.82 -8.85
CA VAL A 99 16.37 21.43 -7.82
C VAL A 99 17.84 21.02 -8.01
N HIS A 100 18.09 19.75 -8.26
CA HIS A 100 19.44 19.23 -8.52
C HIS A 100 20.10 19.91 -9.73
N LEU A 101 19.39 19.99 -10.89
CA LEU A 101 19.94 20.65 -12.09
C LEU A 101 20.24 22.13 -11.86
N ARG A 102 19.41 22.82 -11.08
CA ARG A 102 19.64 24.25 -10.75
C ARG A 102 20.92 24.45 -9.93
N VAL A 103 21.18 23.54 -9.00
CA VAL A 103 22.36 23.63 -8.14
C VAL A 103 23.62 23.16 -8.86
N ALA A 104 23.54 22.03 -9.58
CA ALA A 104 24.72 21.41 -10.21
C ALA A 104 25.20 22.15 -11.46
N TYR A 105 24.28 22.80 -12.21
CA TYR A 105 24.60 23.46 -13.47
C TYR A 105 24.34 24.96 -13.47
N GLU A 106 23.98 25.54 -12.31
CA GLU A 106 23.67 26.97 -12.13
C GLU A 106 22.66 27.55 -13.13
N VAL A 107 21.75 26.68 -13.63
CA VAL A 107 20.76 27.07 -14.63
C VAL A 107 19.48 27.62 -14.00
N SER A 108 18.76 28.45 -14.77
CA SER A 108 17.47 28.96 -14.32
C SER A 108 16.42 27.84 -14.18
N GLU A 109 15.46 28.03 -13.27
CA GLU A 109 14.31 27.11 -13.11
C GLU A 109 13.57 26.88 -14.45
N ARG A 110 13.45 27.92 -15.26
CA ARG A 110 12.80 27.83 -16.58
C ARG A 110 13.54 26.85 -17.48
N ARG A 111 14.87 26.95 -17.55
CA ARG A 111 15.70 26.05 -18.36
C ARG A 111 15.65 24.61 -17.82
N ALA A 112 15.84 24.41 -16.54
CA ALA A 112 15.77 23.09 -15.92
C ALA A 112 14.41 22.40 -16.16
N CYS A 113 13.30 23.14 -16.03
CA CYS A 113 11.97 22.62 -16.32
C CYS A 113 11.77 22.29 -17.81
N SER A 114 12.28 23.14 -18.72
CA SER A 114 12.22 22.92 -20.17
C SER A 114 12.97 21.66 -20.58
N THR A 115 14.20 21.49 -20.10
CA THR A 115 15.04 20.29 -20.37
C THR A 115 14.38 18.99 -19.88
N LEU A 116 13.69 19.06 -18.72
CA LEU A 116 12.98 17.89 -18.12
C LEU A 116 11.56 17.69 -18.68
N GLY A 117 11.05 18.54 -19.52
CA GLY A 117 9.66 18.52 -19.98
C GLY A 117 8.66 18.60 -18.82
N THR A 118 8.96 19.38 -17.76
CA THR A 118 8.12 19.54 -16.58
C THR A 118 7.52 20.94 -16.53
N ASP A 119 6.23 20.99 -16.15
CA ASP A 119 5.58 22.27 -15.92
C ASP A 119 6.08 22.95 -14.64
N ARG A 120 6.35 24.26 -14.71
CA ARG A 120 6.84 25.08 -13.58
C ARG A 120 5.83 25.15 -12.44
N THR A 121 4.53 25.18 -12.75
CA THR A 121 3.47 25.20 -11.74
C THR A 121 3.51 23.92 -10.89
N SER A 122 3.68 22.77 -11.55
CA SER A 122 3.85 21.47 -10.88
C SER A 122 5.14 21.41 -10.04
N THR A 123 6.21 22.06 -10.52
CA THR A 123 7.48 22.11 -9.78
C THR A 123 7.38 22.97 -8.52
N ARG A 124 6.67 24.07 -8.58
CA ARG A 124 6.44 24.99 -7.45
C ARG A 124 5.34 24.54 -6.50
N TYR A 125 4.56 23.51 -6.87
CA TYR A 125 3.47 23.03 -6.04
C TYR A 125 3.97 22.55 -4.68
N ARG A 126 3.45 23.16 -3.62
CA ARG A 126 3.60 22.70 -2.23
C ARG A 126 2.27 22.13 -1.77
N SER A 127 2.33 20.97 -1.14
CA SER A 127 1.12 20.37 -0.58
C SER A 127 0.53 21.29 0.49
N ARG A 128 -0.74 21.67 0.32
CA ARG A 128 -1.52 22.42 1.33
C ARG A 128 -2.30 21.48 2.27
N ARG A 129 -2.00 20.17 2.21
CA ARG A 129 -2.68 19.21 3.08
C ARG A 129 -2.25 19.45 4.53
N PRO A 130 -3.21 19.45 5.48
CA PRO A 130 -2.86 19.57 6.88
C PRO A 130 -1.96 18.39 7.28
N ASP A 131 -1.03 18.66 8.16
CA ASP A 131 -0.25 17.61 8.80
C ASP A 131 -1.18 16.87 9.77
N ASP A 132 -1.37 15.58 9.54
CA ASP A 132 -2.20 14.72 10.36
C ASP A 132 -1.43 14.21 11.60
N ALA A 133 -0.62 15.07 12.23
CA ALA A 133 0.33 14.69 13.28
C ALA A 133 -0.32 13.95 14.44
N ALA A 134 -1.43 14.45 14.97
CA ALA A 134 -2.17 13.81 16.07
C ALA A 134 -2.68 12.42 15.66
N VAL A 135 -3.20 12.29 14.45
CA VAL A 135 -3.67 11.01 13.92
C VAL A 135 -2.51 10.03 13.72
N ARG A 136 -1.34 10.51 13.28
CA ARG A 136 -0.14 9.68 13.12
C ARG A 136 0.36 9.14 14.46
N VAL A 137 0.40 9.98 15.49
CA VAL A 137 0.77 9.57 16.84
C VAL A 137 -0.19 8.49 17.33
N ARG A 138 -1.51 8.74 17.27
CA ARG A 138 -2.51 7.77 17.75
C ARG A 138 -2.48 6.47 16.94
N LEU A 139 -2.27 6.55 15.62
CA LEU A 139 -2.14 5.38 14.75
C LEU A 139 -0.92 4.52 15.13
N ARG A 140 0.22 5.13 15.48
CA ARG A 140 1.41 4.42 15.95
C ARG A 140 1.18 3.75 17.30
N GLU A 141 0.53 4.42 18.25
CA GLU A 141 0.16 3.86 19.55
C GLU A 141 -0.71 2.62 19.38
N LEU A 142 -1.81 2.73 18.62
CA LEU A 142 -2.68 1.59 18.35
C LEU A 142 -1.96 0.45 17.65
N ALA A 143 -1.07 0.75 16.71
CA ALA A 143 -0.29 -0.26 16.01
C ALA A 143 0.76 -0.92 16.90
N SER A 144 1.32 -0.24 17.90
CA SER A 144 2.26 -0.81 18.86
C SER A 144 1.60 -1.79 19.82
N ILE A 145 0.39 -1.46 20.28
CA ILE A 145 -0.43 -2.34 21.13
C ILE A 145 -0.94 -3.54 20.33
N ARG A 146 -1.29 -3.31 19.08
CA ARG A 146 -1.93 -4.29 18.19
C ARG A 146 -1.07 -4.61 16.98
N ARG A 147 0.11 -5.17 17.20
CA ARG A 147 1.15 -5.40 16.17
C ARG A 147 0.67 -6.15 14.92
N ARG A 148 -0.37 -6.98 15.06
CA ARG A 148 -0.91 -7.81 13.97
C ARG A 148 -2.15 -7.22 13.31
N PHE A 149 -2.59 -6.01 13.69
CA PHE A 149 -3.73 -5.34 13.07
C PHE A 149 -3.30 -4.59 11.81
N GLY A 150 -3.95 -4.91 10.69
CA GLY A 150 -3.82 -4.13 9.46
C GLY A 150 -4.64 -2.83 9.52
N TYR A 151 -4.38 -1.91 8.58
CA TYR A 151 -4.98 -0.59 8.52
C TYR A 151 -6.53 -0.59 8.63
N ARG A 152 -7.22 -1.63 8.15
CA ARG A 152 -8.70 -1.71 8.22
C ARG A 152 -9.21 -1.80 9.65
N ARG A 153 -8.59 -2.64 10.49
CA ARG A 153 -8.96 -2.78 11.90
C ARG A 153 -8.56 -1.52 12.68
N LEU A 154 -7.39 -0.97 12.42
CA LEU A 154 -6.96 0.30 13.03
C LEU A 154 -7.90 1.44 12.66
N HIS A 155 -8.43 1.47 11.43
CA HIS A 155 -9.44 2.45 11.02
C HIS A 155 -10.72 2.36 11.84
N ILE A 156 -11.17 1.14 12.16
CA ILE A 156 -12.35 0.91 12.98
C ILE A 156 -12.12 1.39 14.40
N LEU A 157 -10.95 1.10 15.00
CA LEU A 157 -10.60 1.55 16.33
C LEU A 157 -10.55 3.08 16.40
N LEU A 158 -9.87 3.74 15.49
CA LEU A 158 -9.84 5.20 15.40
C LEU A 158 -11.24 5.80 15.24
N ARG A 159 -12.11 5.17 14.45
CA ARG A 159 -13.50 5.62 14.29
C ARG A 159 -14.31 5.50 15.60
N ARG A 160 -14.08 4.45 16.39
CA ARG A 160 -14.70 4.30 17.72
C ARG A 160 -14.22 5.36 18.71
N GLU A 161 -12.98 5.84 18.56
CA GLU A 161 -12.42 6.97 19.32
C GLU A 161 -12.89 8.34 18.79
N GLY A 162 -13.83 8.38 17.82
CA GLY A 162 -14.35 9.63 17.26
C GLY A 162 -13.49 10.21 16.13
N ILE A 163 -12.38 9.57 15.75
CA ILE A 163 -11.52 10.02 14.67
C ILE A 163 -12.07 9.53 13.32
N ILE A 164 -12.95 10.32 12.71
CA ILE A 164 -13.60 9.99 11.45
C ILE A 164 -12.74 10.44 10.28
N MET A 165 -12.32 9.51 9.43
CA MET A 165 -11.54 9.80 8.22
C MET A 165 -11.78 8.79 7.12
N ASN A 166 -11.42 9.18 5.87
CA ASN A 166 -11.49 8.27 4.74
C ASN A 166 -10.44 7.15 4.88
N HIS A 167 -10.86 5.89 4.67
CA HIS A 167 -9.97 4.72 4.73
C HIS A 167 -8.78 4.80 3.76
N LYS A 168 -8.93 5.48 2.61
CA LYS A 168 -7.82 5.72 1.67
C LYS A 168 -6.77 6.65 2.27
N LYS A 169 -7.20 7.69 3.01
CA LYS A 169 -6.31 8.60 3.75
C LYS A 169 -5.54 7.82 4.83
N LEU A 170 -6.23 7.03 5.64
CA LEU A 170 -5.58 6.22 6.67
C LEU A 170 -4.59 5.21 6.07
N ARG A 171 -4.97 4.52 4.97
CA ARG A 171 -4.06 3.59 4.28
C ARG A 171 -2.77 4.27 3.82
N ARG A 172 -2.85 5.53 3.38
CA ARG A 172 -1.67 6.33 3.02
C ARG A 172 -0.80 6.60 4.23
N LEU A 173 -1.38 7.13 5.32
CA LEU A 173 -0.67 7.38 6.59
C LEU A 173 -0.01 6.10 7.14
N TYR A 174 -0.74 4.99 7.16
CA TYR A 174 -0.25 3.68 7.57
C TYR A 174 0.98 3.21 6.78
N ARG A 175 1.05 3.53 5.47
CA ARG A 175 2.22 3.22 4.65
C ARG A 175 3.39 4.18 4.92
N GLU A 176 3.10 5.46 5.05
CA GLU A 176 4.09 6.50 5.35
C GLU A 176 4.78 6.21 6.69
N GLU A 177 4.03 5.78 7.70
CA GLU A 177 4.53 5.36 9.02
C GLU A 177 5.16 3.94 9.04
N ARG A 178 5.22 3.25 7.90
CA ARG A 178 5.79 1.89 7.76
C ARG A 178 5.20 0.84 8.70
N LEU A 179 3.94 0.98 9.07
CA LEU A 179 3.23 0.08 9.98
C LEU A 179 2.71 -1.21 9.32
N GLN A 180 3.18 -1.54 8.13
CA GLN A 180 2.68 -2.67 7.35
C GLN A 180 3.00 -3.99 8.04
N VAL A 181 1.96 -4.74 8.36
CA VAL A 181 2.09 -6.10 8.91
C VAL A 181 2.54 -7.04 7.80
N ARG A 182 3.69 -7.68 7.96
CA ARG A 182 4.14 -8.76 7.05
C ARG A 182 3.20 -9.94 7.19
N ARG A 183 2.66 -10.42 6.08
CA ARG A 183 1.93 -11.69 6.05
C ARG A 183 2.93 -12.80 6.29
N ARG A 184 2.67 -13.66 7.29
CA ARG A 184 3.42 -14.91 7.41
C ARG A 184 3.08 -15.75 6.19
N GLY A 185 4.08 -16.19 5.45
CA GLY A 185 3.91 -17.02 4.27
C GLY A 185 3.20 -18.31 4.65
N GLY A 186 1.99 -18.51 4.15
CA GLY A 186 1.25 -19.76 4.27
C GLY A 186 1.45 -20.63 3.03
N ARG A 187 1.43 -21.96 3.20
CA ARG A 187 1.41 -22.90 2.09
C ARG A 187 0.22 -22.61 1.17
N LYS A 188 0.42 -22.51 -0.12
CA LYS A 188 -0.68 -22.42 -1.09
C LYS A 188 -1.59 -23.62 -0.91
N ARG A 189 -2.86 -23.37 -0.60
CA ARG A 189 -3.88 -24.43 -0.47
C ARG A 189 -4.59 -24.60 -1.79
N ALA A 190 -4.82 -25.83 -2.22
CA ALA A 190 -5.67 -26.14 -3.36
C ALA A 190 -7.10 -25.63 -3.09
N LEU A 191 -7.67 -24.93 -4.05
CA LEU A 191 -9.06 -24.51 -4.03
C LEU A 191 -9.90 -25.71 -4.51
N GLY A 192 -10.29 -26.60 -3.58
CA GLY A 192 -11.31 -27.61 -3.84
C GLY A 192 -12.71 -27.06 -3.62
N THR A 193 -13.70 -27.70 -4.22
CA THR A 193 -15.14 -27.45 -3.93
C THR A 193 -15.41 -27.72 -2.46
N ARG A 194 -15.68 -26.66 -1.70
CA ARG A 194 -16.02 -26.75 -0.27
C ARG A 194 -17.53 -26.80 -0.14
N MET A 195 -18.06 -27.88 0.40
CA MET A 195 -19.43 -27.82 0.91
C MET A 195 -19.48 -26.82 2.05
N PRO A 196 -20.31 -25.78 1.96
CA PRO A 196 -20.46 -24.83 3.04
C PRO A 196 -21.01 -25.55 4.27
N MET A 197 -20.35 -25.38 5.41
CA MET A 197 -20.86 -25.86 6.69
C MET A 197 -22.12 -25.09 7.03
N THR A 198 -23.17 -25.75 7.51
CA THR A 198 -24.40 -25.09 7.95
C THR A 198 -24.04 -24.04 9.01
N ILE A 199 -24.37 -22.79 8.75
CA ILE A 199 -24.10 -21.69 9.67
C ILE A 199 -25.11 -21.74 10.81
N PRO A 200 -24.69 -21.76 12.09
CA PRO A 200 -25.61 -21.69 13.22
C PRO A 200 -26.50 -20.46 13.13
N GLN A 201 -27.76 -20.58 13.55
CA GLN A 201 -28.77 -19.53 13.40
C GLN A 201 -28.98 -18.71 14.68
N ALA A 202 -28.45 -19.14 15.81
CA ALA A 202 -28.64 -18.50 17.11
C ALA A 202 -27.43 -18.73 18.05
N PRO A 203 -27.26 -17.89 19.10
CA PRO A 203 -26.33 -18.15 20.18
C PRO A 203 -26.59 -19.52 20.82
N ASN A 204 -25.54 -20.19 21.26
CA ASN A 204 -25.59 -21.53 21.85
C ASN A 204 -26.17 -22.65 20.93
N HIS A 205 -26.37 -22.36 19.64
CA HIS A 205 -26.78 -23.40 18.71
C HIS A 205 -25.66 -24.44 18.49
N ARG A 206 -24.41 -23.96 18.38
CA ARG A 206 -23.26 -24.82 18.19
C ARG A 206 -22.00 -24.24 18.81
N TRP A 207 -21.31 -25.04 19.64
CA TRP A 207 -19.98 -24.74 20.13
C TRP A 207 -18.93 -25.61 19.44
N SER A 208 -17.82 -25.01 19.04
CA SER A 208 -16.67 -25.72 18.48
C SER A 208 -15.52 -25.76 19.47
N LEU A 209 -14.92 -26.93 19.63
CA LEU A 209 -13.80 -27.17 20.55
C LEU A 209 -12.57 -27.61 19.77
N ASP A 210 -11.40 -27.18 20.25
CA ASP A 210 -10.12 -27.66 19.73
C ASP A 210 -9.01 -27.48 20.78
N PHE A 211 -7.94 -28.23 20.62
CA PHE A 211 -6.74 -28.13 21.43
C PHE A 211 -5.58 -27.51 20.67
N LEU A 212 -4.92 -26.57 21.31
CA LEU A 212 -3.62 -26.06 20.88
C LEU A 212 -2.54 -26.50 21.86
N SER A 213 -1.30 -26.48 21.44
CA SER A 213 -0.14 -26.65 22.31
C SER A 213 0.88 -25.55 22.05
N ASP A 214 1.56 -25.15 23.11
CA ASP A 214 2.70 -24.25 23.09
C ASP A 214 3.74 -24.67 24.13
N ALA A 215 4.84 -23.92 24.23
CA ALA A 215 5.92 -24.21 25.16
C ALA A 215 6.25 -23.01 26.03
N LEU A 216 6.61 -23.23 27.26
CA LEU A 216 7.19 -22.25 28.15
C LEU A 216 8.66 -21.98 27.76
N ALA A 217 9.22 -20.89 28.24
CA ALA A 217 10.60 -20.47 27.97
C ALA A 217 11.63 -21.55 28.43
N ASP A 218 11.29 -22.39 29.39
CA ASP A 218 12.08 -23.51 29.87
C ASP A 218 11.93 -24.81 29.04
N GLY A 219 11.15 -24.77 27.95
CA GLY A 219 10.89 -25.87 27.04
C GLY A 219 9.74 -26.81 27.45
N ARG A 220 9.18 -26.66 28.65
CA ARG A 220 8.01 -27.45 29.06
C ARG A 220 6.79 -27.12 28.21
N ARG A 221 6.12 -28.13 27.70
CA ARG A 221 4.91 -27.97 26.89
C ARG A 221 3.67 -27.80 27.77
N PHE A 222 2.74 -27.02 27.30
CA PHE A 222 1.40 -26.90 27.86
C PHE A 222 0.35 -26.97 26.77
N ARG A 223 -0.86 -27.32 27.14
CA ARG A 223 -2.01 -27.40 26.24
C ARG A 223 -2.99 -26.28 26.52
N ILE A 224 -3.75 -25.90 25.50
CA ILE A 224 -4.78 -24.88 25.58
C ILE A 224 -6.05 -25.47 24.99
N LEU A 225 -7.11 -25.54 25.80
CA LEU A 225 -8.46 -25.83 25.33
C LEU A 225 -9.11 -24.54 24.88
N ALA A 226 -9.56 -24.48 23.63
CA ALA A 226 -10.33 -23.38 23.08
C ALA A 226 -11.77 -23.83 22.81
N ILE A 227 -12.76 -23.06 23.30
CA ILE A 227 -14.18 -23.28 23.08
C ILE A 227 -14.77 -22.00 22.51
N VAL A 228 -15.43 -22.07 21.37
CA VAL A 228 -15.96 -20.92 20.63
C VAL A 228 -17.42 -21.16 20.27
N ASP A 229 -18.29 -20.19 20.48
CA ASP A 229 -19.63 -20.17 19.92
C ASP A 229 -19.56 -19.85 18.42
N ASP A 230 -20.02 -20.74 17.59
CA ASP A 230 -19.92 -20.63 16.13
C ASP A 230 -20.84 -19.56 15.54
N PHE A 231 -21.87 -19.12 16.24
CA PHE A 231 -22.74 -18.03 15.80
C PHE A 231 -22.20 -16.68 16.21
N THR A 232 -21.99 -16.47 17.50
CA THR A 232 -21.50 -15.18 18.05
C THR A 232 -20.03 -14.93 17.82
N ARG A 233 -19.26 -15.98 17.55
CA ARG A 233 -17.79 -15.99 17.47
C ARG A 233 -17.10 -15.67 18.79
N GLU A 234 -17.84 -15.67 19.90
CA GLU A 234 -17.26 -15.49 21.22
C GLU A 234 -16.34 -16.66 21.58
N CYS A 235 -15.20 -16.33 22.15
CA CYS A 235 -14.39 -17.30 22.86
C CYS A 235 -14.99 -17.54 24.23
N LEU A 236 -15.62 -18.67 24.44
CA LEU A 236 -16.29 -19.03 25.69
C LEU A 236 -15.27 -19.43 26.76
N ALA A 237 -14.34 -20.31 26.40
CA ALA A 237 -13.24 -20.72 27.27
C ALA A 237 -11.91 -20.72 26.53
N LEU A 238 -10.86 -20.38 27.26
CA LEU A 238 -9.47 -20.46 26.82
C LEU A 238 -8.63 -20.90 28.02
N VAL A 239 -8.48 -22.21 28.20
CA VAL A 239 -7.91 -22.82 29.40
C VAL A 239 -6.55 -23.41 29.09
N ALA A 240 -5.51 -22.95 29.81
CA ALA A 240 -4.15 -23.48 29.68
C ALA A 240 -3.79 -24.36 30.87
N ASP A 241 -3.30 -25.58 30.58
CA ASP A 241 -2.76 -26.48 31.59
C ASP A 241 -1.68 -27.39 31.00
N ILE A 242 -0.87 -28.03 31.85
CA ILE A 242 0.12 -29.02 31.42
C ILE A 242 -0.60 -30.24 30.88
N SER A 243 -1.72 -30.64 31.51
CA SER A 243 -2.56 -31.76 31.10
C SER A 243 -4.04 -31.38 31.18
N LEU A 244 -4.79 -31.73 30.13
CA LEU A 244 -6.23 -31.50 30.02
C LEU A 244 -6.95 -32.80 29.71
N PRO A 245 -7.04 -33.75 30.69
CA PRO A 245 -7.79 -34.97 30.50
C PRO A 245 -9.29 -34.73 30.37
N GLY A 246 -10.06 -35.68 29.81
CA GLY A 246 -11.50 -35.54 29.57
C GLY A 246 -12.31 -35.06 30.78
N LEU A 247 -12.02 -35.57 32.00
CA LEU A 247 -12.67 -35.09 33.24
C LEU A 247 -12.39 -33.62 33.54
N ARG A 248 -11.22 -33.10 33.14
CA ARG A 248 -10.92 -31.68 33.30
C ARG A 248 -11.73 -30.85 32.28
N VAL A 249 -11.86 -31.33 31.07
CA VAL A 249 -12.67 -30.70 30.03
C VAL A 249 -14.14 -30.66 30.46
N VAL A 250 -14.69 -31.74 31.01
CA VAL A 250 -16.05 -31.83 31.55
C VAL A 250 -16.30 -30.71 32.58
N ARG A 251 -15.41 -30.50 33.53
CA ARG A 251 -15.56 -29.43 34.53
C ARG A 251 -15.61 -28.05 33.94
N GLU A 252 -14.82 -27.78 32.93
CA GLU A 252 -14.84 -26.50 32.24
C GLU A 252 -16.16 -26.31 31.43
N LEU A 253 -16.68 -27.38 30.83
CA LEU A 253 -17.96 -27.36 30.13
C LEU A 253 -19.13 -27.17 31.09
N ASP A 254 -19.13 -27.81 32.25
CA ASP A 254 -20.16 -27.62 33.28
C ASP A 254 -20.21 -26.18 33.76
N ALA A 255 -19.04 -25.58 34.02
CA ALA A 255 -18.96 -24.16 34.41
C ALA A 255 -19.49 -23.24 33.33
N LEU A 256 -19.23 -23.53 32.04
CA LEU A 256 -19.75 -22.77 30.93
C LEU A 256 -21.27 -22.90 30.80
N ILE A 257 -21.80 -24.10 30.91
CA ILE A 257 -23.24 -24.38 30.84
C ILE A 257 -23.99 -23.67 31.98
N ALA A 258 -23.45 -23.71 33.18
CA ALA A 258 -24.04 -23.04 34.35
C ALA A 258 -24.18 -21.52 34.14
N GLY A 259 -23.20 -20.87 33.48
CA GLY A 259 -23.20 -19.43 33.25
C GLY A 259 -23.92 -18.97 31.97
N ARG A 260 -23.86 -19.77 30.92
CA ARG A 260 -24.31 -19.35 29.56
C ARG A 260 -25.49 -20.13 29.00
N GLY A 261 -25.80 -21.25 29.63
CA GLY A 261 -26.80 -22.18 29.11
C GLY A 261 -26.17 -23.26 28.21
N ARG A 262 -26.97 -24.27 27.94
CA ARG A 262 -26.58 -25.48 27.21
C ARG A 262 -26.55 -25.23 25.71
N PRO A 263 -25.49 -25.67 24.97
CA PRO A 263 -25.50 -25.69 23.50
C PRO A 263 -26.40 -26.82 23.00
N ALA A 264 -26.98 -26.64 21.81
CA ALA A 264 -27.69 -27.71 21.13
C ALA A 264 -26.73 -28.78 20.56
N MET A 265 -25.59 -28.33 20.05
CA MET A 265 -24.59 -29.18 19.42
C MET A 265 -23.17 -28.76 19.82
N MET A 266 -22.26 -29.74 19.92
CA MET A 266 -20.82 -29.53 20.03
C MET A 266 -20.09 -30.18 18.86
N VAL A 267 -19.04 -29.53 18.36
CA VAL A 267 -18.19 -30.03 17.28
C VAL A 267 -16.73 -30.05 17.75
N SER A 268 -16.08 -31.19 17.59
CA SER A 268 -14.66 -31.36 17.92
C SER A 268 -13.94 -32.23 16.92
N ASP A 269 -12.60 -32.23 17.01
CA ASP A 269 -11.80 -33.27 16.38
C ASP A 269 -11.92 -34.62 17.14
N ASN A 270 -11.26 -35.66 16.62
CA ASN A 270 -11.24 -37.01 17.21
C ASN A 270 -10.10 -37.16 18.23
N GLY A 271 -9.71 -36.09 18.93
CA GLY A 271 -8.69 -36.17 19.97
C GLY A 271 -9.08 -37.16 21.09
N THR A 272 -8.12 -37.91 21.61
CA THR A 272 -8.34 -38.95 22.63
C THR A 272 -9.04 -38.41 23.87
N GLU A 273 -8.79 -37.17 24.24
CA GLU A 273 -9.41 -36.51 25.38
C GLU A 273 -10.89 -36.22 25.14
N LEU A 274 -11.27 -35.86 23.90
CA LEU A 274 -12.63 -35.52 23.53
C LEU A 274 -13.47 -36.73 23.17
N THR A 275 -12.84 -37.89 22.87
CA THR A 275 -13.51 -39.18 22.63
C THR A 275 -13.54 -40.07 23.88
N SER A 276 -13.12 -39.53 25.03
CA SER A 276 -13.07 -40.30 26.29
C SER A 276 -14.47 -40.68 26.78
N MET A 277 -14.56 -41.82 27.51
CA MET A 277 -15.83 -42.26 28.11
C MET A 277 -16.48 -41.23 29.03
N ALA A 278 -15.67 -40.37 29.67
CA ALA A 278 -16.17 -39.26 30.49
C ALA A 278 -16.94 -38.27 29.64
N MET A 279 -16.40 -37.89 28.48
CA MET A 279 -17.02 -36.95 27.56
C MET A 279 -18.31 -37.51 26.95
N LEU A 280 -18.29 -38.80 26.56
CA LEU A 280 -19.47 -39.47 25.98
C LEU A 280 -20.63 -39.54 26.98
N ARG A 281 -20.34 -39.92 28.22
CA ARG A 281 -21.35 -39.96 29.31
C ARG A 281 -21.91 -38.55 29.56
N TRP A 282 -21.04 -37.57 29.72
CA TRP A 282 -21.42 -36.20 29.97
C TRP A 282 -22.31 -35.63 28.86
N ALA A 283 -21.97 -35.83 27.58
CA ALA A 283 -22.76 -35.38 26.44
C ALA A 283 -24.17 -36.05 26.46
N HIS A 284 -24.24 -37.33 26.79
CA HIS A 284 -25.51 -38.05 26.91
C HIS A 284 -26.37 -37.51 28.07
N GLU A 285 -25.79 -37.33 29.25
CA GLU A 285 -26.46 -36.78 30.45
C GLU A 285 -27.05 -35.39 30.19
N HIS A 286 -26.30 -34.54 29.51
CA HIS A 286 -26.73 -33.20 29.15
C HIS A 286 -27.59 -33.11 27.88
N ARG A 287 -27.84 -34.26 27.20
CA ARG A 287 -28.57 -34.33 25.94
C ARG A 287 -28.03 -33.35 24.88
N ILE A 288 -26.70 -33.33 24.71
CA ILE A 288 -26.00 -32.51 23.76
C ILE A 288 -25.59 -33.39 22.58
N GLU A 289 -25.93 -32.96 21.38
CA GLU A 289 -25.48 -33.60 20.15
C GLU A 289 -23.98 -33.35 19.97
N TRP A 290 -23.16 -34.43 20.03
CA TRP A 290 -21.73 -34.30 19.83
C TRP A 290 -21.33 -34.81 18.46
N HIS A 291 -20.80 -33.91 17.62
CA HIS A 291 -20.36 -34.21 16.28
C HIS A 291 -18.83 -34.24 16.21
N TYR A 292 -18.29 -35.39 15.88
CA TYR A 292 -16.86 -35.55 15.58
C TYR A 292 -16.62 -35.29 14.10
N ILE A 293 -15.60 -34.48 13.81
CA ILE A 293 -15.25 -34.19 12.40
C ILE A 293 -14.65 -35.46 11.76
N ALA A 294 -14.99 -35.71 10.51
CA ALA A 294 -14.42 -36.83 9.77
C ALA A 294 -12.90 -36.66 9.60
N PRO A 295 -12.10 -37.72 9.74
CA PRO A 295 -10.67 -37.66 9.53
C PRO A 295 -10.30 -37.03 8.19
N GLY A 296 -9.37 -36.06 8.20
CA GLY A 296 -8.94 -35.34 7.00
C GLY A 296 -9.89 -34.27 6.51
N LYS A 297 -10.99 -33.95 7.22
CA LYS A 297 -11.94 -32.88 6.88
C LYS A 297 -11.91 -31.74 7.92
N PRO A 298 -10.81 -31.01 8.10
CA PRO A 298 -10.71 -29.93 9.07
C PRO A 298 -11.73 -28.81 8.83
N GLN A 299 -12.28 -28.72 7.62
CA GLN A 299 -13.30 -27.72 7.27
C GLN A 299 -14.57 -27.82 8.11
N GLN A 300 -14.84 -28.98 8.72
CA GLN A 300 -15.98 -29.18 9.61
C GLN A 300 -15.80 -28.49 10.97
N ASN A 301 -14.58 -28.08 11.32
CA ASN A 301 -14.26 -27.31 12.53
C ASN A 301 -13.65 -25.92 12.19
N ALA A 302 -14.02 -25.35 11.06
CA ALA A 302 -13.39 -24.15 10.48
C ALA A 302 -13.48 -22.90 11.38
N PHE A 303 -14.47 -22.84 12.29
CA PHE A 303 -14.65 -21.68 13.17
C PHE A 303 -13.58 -21.63 14.25
N VAL A 304 -13.39 -22.72 14.99
CA VAL A 304 -12.33 -22.78 16.00
C VAL A 304 -10.95 -22.83 15.36
N GLU A 305 -10.78 -23.46 14.18
CA GLU A 305 -9.51 -23.38 13.45
C GLU A 305 -9.14 -21.93 13.07
N SER A 306 -10.12 -21.17 12.58
CA SER A 306 -9.92 -19.75 12.28
C SER A 306 -9.60 -18.93 13.53
N PHE A 307 -10.22 -19.26 14.67
CA PHE A 307 -9.93 -18.67 15.97
C PHE A 307 -8.49 -19.01 16.39
N ASN A 308 -8.12 -20.29 16.37
CA ASN A 308 -6.79 -20.77 16.73
C ASN A 308 -5.69 -20.14 15.88
N GLY A 309 -5.94 -19.97 14.57
CA GLY A 309 -5.02 -19.26 13.69
C GLY A 309 -4.77 -17.81 14.13
N ARG A 310 -5.79 -17.13 14.67
CA ARG A 310 -5.66 -15.75 15.19
C ARG A 310 -4.97 -15.73 16.54
N LEU A 311 -5.30 -16.65 17.43
CA LEU A 311 -4.64 -16.80 18.73
C LEU A 311 -3.14 -17.04 18.54
N ARG A 312 -2.76 -17.93 17.63
CA ARG A 312 -1.35 -18.16 17.29
C ARG A 312 -0.68 -16.91 16.72
N ASP A 313 -1.33 -16.26 15.75
CA ASP A 313 -0.74 -15.11 15.06
C ASP A 313 -0.63 -13.88 15.96
N GLU A 314 -1.61 -13.65 16.84
CA GLU A 314 -1.75 -12.42 17.62
C GLU A 314 -1.15 -12.52 19.04
N LEU A 315 -1.03 -13.72 19.59
CA LEU A 315 -0.51 -13.94 20.94
C LEU A 315 0.62 -14.99 21.01
N LEU A 316 0.35 -16.26 20.67
CA LEU A 316 1.29 -17.35 20.96
C LEU A 316 2.65 -17.16 20.25
N ASN A 317 2.64 -16.70 18.99
CA ASN A 317 3.87 -16.45 18.25
C ASN A 317 4.54 -15.09 18.56
N GLU A 318 3.92 -14.26 19.37
CA GLU A 318 4.43 -12.93 19.74
C GLU A 318 4.89 -12.87 21.21
N THR A 319 4.65 -13.94 22.00
CA THR A 319 4.88 -13.94 23.45
C THR A 319 5.72 -15.13 23.86
N LEU A 320 6.77 -14.89 24.64
CA LEU A 320 7.51 -15.94 25.35
C LEU A 320 6.93 -16.11 26.76
N PHE A 321 6.36 -17.28 27.04
CA PHE A 321 5.71 -17.56 28.32
C PHE A 321 6.75 -18.05 29.33
N THR A 322 6.98 -17.29 30.38
CA THR A 322 7.94 -17.65 31.46
C THR A 322 7.39 -18.69 32.44
N SER A 323 6.07 -18.77 32.56
CA SER A 323 5.38 -19.70 33.45
C SER A 323 3.97 -20.00 32.98
N LEU A 324 3.36 -21.08 33.50
CA LEU A 324 1.96 -21.39 33.20
C LEU A 324 1.00 -20.30 33.73
N THR A 325 1.33 -19.68 34.85
CA THR A 325 0.55 -18.52 35.38
C THR A 325 0.62 -17.34 34.43
N HIS A 326 1.79 -17.03 33.90
CA HIS A 326 1.95 -15.99 32.87
C HIS A 326 1.12 -16.31 31.62
N ALA A 327 1.19 -17.57 31.14
CA ALA A 327 0.41 -18.00 29.99
C ALA A 327 -1.10 -17.86 30.22
N ARG A 328 -1.61 -18.25 31.40
CA ARG A 328 -3.01 -18.12 31.78
C ARG A 328 -3.45 -16.64 31.81
N ALA A 329 -2.67 -15.76 32.44
CA ALA A 329 -2.97 -14.34 32.50
C ALA A 329 -3.01 -13.68 31.10
N ALA A 330 -2.02 -14.00 30.25
CA ALA A 330 -1.96 -13.47 28.88
C ALA A 330 -3.13 -13.98 28.00
N LEU A 331 -3.48 -15.26 28.13
CA LEU A 331 -4.62 -15.85 27.43
C LEU A 331 -5.96 -15.24 27.88
N LEU A 332 -6.12 -14.99 29.17
CA LEU A 332 -7.32 -14.32 29.73
C LEU A 332 -7.45 -12.89 29.17
N ALA A 333 -6.40 -12.10 29.26
CA ALA A 333 -6.38 -10.74 28.73
C ALA A 333 -6.66 -10.70 27.21
N TRP A 334 -6.07 -11.64 26.46
CA TRP A 334 -6.31 -11.74 25.04
C TRP A 334 -7.75 -12.19 24.71
N LYS A 335 -8.33 -13.11 25.49
CA LYS A 335 -9.73 -13.53 25.35
C LYS A 335 -10.69 -12.37 25.59
N ASP A 336 -10.44 -11.58 26.62
CA ASP A 336 -11.28 -10.41 26.93
C ASP A 336 -11.22 -9.39 25.81
N ASP A 337 -10.02 -9.09 25.30
CA ASP A 337 -9.83 -8.22 24.17
C ASP A 337 -10.49 -8.76 22.89
N TYR A 338 -10.34 -10.03 22.63
CA TYR A 338 -10.95 -10.70 21.48
C TYR A 338 -12.47 -10.58 21.49
N ASN A 339 -13.09 -10.77 22.65
CA ASN A 339 -14.54 -10.74 22.80
C ASN A 339 -15.11 -9.31 22.84
N THR A 340 -14.44 -8.36 23.52
CA THR A 340 -15.02 -7.04 23.82
C THR A 340 -14.55 -5.92 22.91
N VAL A 341 -13.33 -5.99 22.41
CA VAL A 341 -12.70 -4.87 21.67
C VAL A 341 -12.43 -5.20 20.21
N ARG A 342 -11.99 -6.41 19.92
CA ARG A 342 -11.50 -6.79 18.60
C ARG A 342 -12.59 -6.71 17.53
N PRO A 343 -12.41 -5.95 16.40
CA PRO A 343 -13.37 -5.91 15.32
C PRO A 343 -13.37 -7.20 14.49
N HIS A 344 -14.56 -7.77 14.25
CA HIS A 344 -14.76 -8.96 13.44
C HIS A 344 -15.49 -8.63 12.14
N SER A 345 -14.83 -8.80 11.01
CA SER A 345 -15.42 -8.51 9.69
C SER A 345 -16.67 -9.35 9.39
N GLY A 346 -16.72 -10.59 9.87
CA GLY A 346 -17.87 -11.47 9.73
C GLY A 346 -19.08 -11.06 10.59
N LEU A 347 -18.88 -10.17 11.57
CA LEU A 347 -19.91 -9.65 12.46
C LEU A 347 -20.15 -8.15 12.20
N GLY A 348 -20.01 -7.68 10.98
CA GLY A 348 -20.17 -6.24 10.67
C GLY A 348 -19.14 -5.33 11.35
N ASN A 349 -17.97 -5.85 11.73
CA ASN A 349 -16.94 -5.17 12.52
C ASN A 349 -17.31 -4.89 13.98
N LEU A 350 -18.33 -5.55 14.49
CA LEU A 350 -18.63 -5.57 15.92
C LEU A 350 -17.65 -6.50 16.65
N ALA A 351 -17.52 -6.29 17.96
CA ALA A 351 -16.89 -7.27 18.82
C ALA A 351 -17.87 -8.43 19.10
N PRO A 352 -17.39 -9.66 19.32
CA PRO A 352 -18.26 -10.82 19.56
C PRO A 352 -19.30 -10.63 20.64
N SER A 353 -18.92 -10.09 21.82
CA SER A 353 -19.85 -9.85 22.93
C SER A 353 -20.96 -8.86 22.56
N ILE A 354 -20.61 -7.77 21.89
CA ILE A 354 -21.60 -6.78 21.43
C ILE A 354 -22.57 -7.43 20.42
N PHE A 355 -22.04 -8.26 19.52
CA PHE A 355 -22.87 -8.99 18.57
C PHE A 355 -23.78 -10.00 19.28
N ALA A 356 -23.30 -10.69 20.32
CA ALA A 356 -24.09 -11.62 21.10
C ALA A 356 -25.25 -10.91 21.83
N GLU A 357 -24.97 -9.78 22.48
CA GLU A 357 -25.99 -8.94 23.15
C GLU A 357 -27.09 -8.50 22.18
N LEU A 358 -26.71 -7.99 21.00
CA LEU A 358 -27.67 -7.57 19.96
C LEU A 358 -28.48 -8.74 19.35
N SER A 359 -27.97 -9.97 19.46
CA SER A 359 -28.60 -11.18 18.93
C SER A 359 -29.46 -11.90 19.98
N ALA A 360 -29.50 -11.42 21.21
CA ALA A 360 -30.33 -12.02 22.28
C ALA A 360 -31.84 -11.85 21.98
N PRO A 361 -32.68 -12.89 22.20
CA PRO A 361 -34.08 -12.90 21.77
C PRO A 361 -34.97 -11.79 22.36
N GLY A 362 -34.51 -11.04 23.35
CA GLY A 362 -35.26 -9.95 24.00
C GLY A 362 -35.13 -8.57 23.37
N LEU A 363 -34.11 -8.32 22.53
CA LEU A 363 -33.78 -6.99 21.98
C LEU A 363 -34.26 -6.77 20.53
N GLN A 364 -34.95 -7.74 19.93
CA GLN A 364 -35.47 -7.62 18.56
C GLN A 364 -36.72 -6.71 18.43
N ARG A 365 -37.09 -5.95 19.47
CA ARG A 365 -38.36 -5.20 19.50
C ARG A 365 -38.33 -3.79 18.90
N ASP A 366 -37.17 -3.22 18.55
CA ASP A 366 -37.16 -1.92 17.89
C ASP A 366 -36.33 -1.95 16.61
N GLY A 367 -37.03 -1.77 15.50
CA GLY A 367 -36.69 -1.94 14.10
C GLY A 367 -35.55 -1.11 13.52
N ALA A 368 -34.35 -1.23 14.06
CA ALA A 368 -33.19 -0.47 13.59
C ALA A 368 -31.94 -1.28 13.33
N LEU A 369 -32.04 -2.49 12.84
CA LEU A 369 -30.91 -3.16 12.12
C LEU A 369 -31.47 -4.32 11.29
N ARG A 370 -32.09 -3.99 10.17
CA ARG A 370 -32.25 -5.00 9.09
C ARG A 370 -30.84 -5.29 8.56
N TYR A 371 -30.19 -6.30 9.10
CA TYR A 371 -29.16 -6.98 8.35
C TYR A 371 -29.85 -7.63 7.16
N THR A 372 -29.72 -7.04 5.98
CA THR A 372 -29.97 -7.76 4.74
C THR A 372 -29.08 -8.99 4.77
N ALA A 373 -29.70 -10.15 4.91
CA ALA A 373 -29.07 -11.42 4.63
C ALA A 373 -28.58 -11.37 3.19
N GLY A 374 -27.29 -11.11 2.98
CA GLY A 374 -26.80 -10.91 1.62
C GLY A 374 -25.42 -10.27 1.52
N SER A 375 -24.50 -10.60 2.41
CA SER A 375 -23.08 -10.26 2.22
C SER A 375 -22.17 -11.48 2.31
N ALA A 376 -22.65 -12.64 1.84
CA ALA A 376 -21.75 -13.60 1.24
C ALA A 376 -21.36 -13.00 -0.13
N PRO A 377 -20.08 -12.94 -0.49
CA PRO A 377 -19.71 -12.59 -1.85
C PRO A 377 -20.37 -13.65 -2.76
N HIS A 378 -21.30 -13.22 -3.59
CA HIS A 378 -21.80 -14.07 -4.67
C HIS A 378 -20.58 -14.55 -5.46
N PRO A 379 -20.47 -15.84 -5.78
CA PRO A 379 -19.51 -16.29 -6.76
C PRO A 379 -19.84 -15.52 -8.04
N VAL A 380 -18.87 -14.75 -8.54
CA VAL A 380 -18.94 -14.14 -9.87
C VAL A 380 -19.14 -15.30 -10.83
N ALA A 381 -20.32 -15.41 -11.41
CA ALA A 381 -20.60 -16.34 -12.49
C ALA A 381 -19.65 -15.95 -13.62
N SER A 382 -18.84 -16.90 -14.05
CA SER A 382 -18.05 -16.77 -15.28
C SER A 382 -19.03 -16.47 -16.42
N PRO A 383 -18.73 -15.56 -17.34
CA PRO A 383 -19.59 -15.33 -18.49
C PRO A 383 -19.72 -16.62 -19.28
N SER A 384 -20.94 -17.12 -19.38
CA SER A 384 -21.31 -18.23 -20.25
C SER A 384 -20.97 -17.81 -21.67
N GLN A 385 -20.07 -18.54 -22.32
CA GLN A 385 -19.92 -18.51 -23.76
C GLN A 385 -21.26 -18.96 -24.35
N GLN A 386 -22.04 -18.03 -24.83
CA GLN A 386 -23.16 -18.35 -25.74
C GLN A 386 -22.52 -18.73 -27.08
N GLY A 387 -22.39 -20.03 -27.27
CA GLY A 387 -22.16 -20.62 -28.60
C GLY A 387 -23.37 -20.35 -29.46
N SER A 388 -23.18 -19.52 -30.47
CA SER A 388 -24.17 -19.37 -31.57
C SER A 388 -24.12 -20.63 -32.44
N ASN A 389 -25.04 -21.57 -32.19
CA ASN A 389 -25.41 -22.59 -33.18
C ASN A 389 -26.51 -22.01 -34.05
N GLN A 390 -26.14 -21.48 -35.20
CA GLN A 390 -27.06 -21.37 -36.34
C GLN A 390 -26.90 -22.63 -37.23
N PRO A 391 -27.96 -23.33 -37.60
CA PRO A 391 -27.89 -24.43 -38.55
C PRO A 391 -27.73 -23.88 -39.96
N GLY A 392 -26.58 -24.16 -40.58
CA GLY A 392 -26.35 -23.88 -41.99
C GLY A 392 -27.20 -24.77 -42.89
N THR A 393 -28.02 -24.13 -43.69
CA THR A 393 -28.80 -24.73 -44.77
C THR A 393 -27.83 -25.21 -45.87
N LEU A 394 -27.83 -26.50 -46.13
CA LEU A 394 -27.19 -27.09 -47.31
C LEU A 394 -27.99 -26.72 -48.55
N PHE A 395 -27.40 -25.98 -49.49
CA PHE A 395 -27.83 -25.96 -50.89
C PHE A 395 -26.95 -26.92 -51.69
N ILE A 396 -27.61 -27.96 -52.18
CA ILE A 396 -27.08 -28.81 -53.25
C ILE A 396 -27.48 -28.15 -54.59
N ALA A 397 -26.56 -27.84 -55.41
CA ALA A 397 -26.76 -27.60 -56.84
C ALA A 397 -25.62 -28.21 -57.66
N GLY A 398 -25.98 -29.01 -58.53
CA GLY A 398 -25.56 -29.53 -59.77
C GLY A 398 -24.15 -29.45 -60.29
#